data_262d7a3b52fb0860af5b3d53af31c9a7
#
_entry.id   262d7a3b52fb0860af5b3d53af31c9a7
#
_cell.length_a   1.000
_cell.length_b   1.000
_cell.length_c   1.000
_cell.angle_alpha   90.00
_cell.angle_beta   90.00
_cell.angle_gamma   90.00
#
_symmetry.space_group_name_H-M   'P 1'
#
loop_
_entity.id
_entity.type
_entity.pdbx_description
1 polymer ?
#
loop_
_entity_poly.entity_id
_entity_poly.type
_entity_poly.pdbx_seq_one_letter_code
_entity_poly.pdbx_strand_id
1 'polypeptide(L)'
;MQVFRNRVFKFLCLLIVITSAASCKKYLDLKPEDGIIRQNFWKTKEQVAAAVNGCYASLLGGGSDAPIPDYLFLWGELRADLVAPSTGVGSAELSIMNSDILETNSVTNWRAIYRTINYCNTVIDYAPDVLKNDQTFTQQALDAYLAEAKALRALMYFYLVRSFRDVPLVLKSTS
;
A
#
# COMPACT_ATOMS: atom_id res chain seq x y z
N MET A 1 -5.19 -46.14 -50.84
CA MET A 1 -4.14 -45.19 -50.44
C MET A 1 -4.65 -43.91 -49.75
N GLN A 2 -5.73 -43.28 -50.20
CA GLN A 2 -6.26 -42.00 -49.69
C GLN A 2 -6.78 -42.09 -48.22
N VAL A 3 -7.44 -43.19 -47.87
CA VAL A 3 -8.01 -43.39 -46.51
C VAL A 3 -6.92 -43.53 -45.45
N PHE A 4 -5.79 -44.17 -45.75
CA PHE A 4 -4.65 -44.34 -44.85
C PHE A 4 -3.97 -42.98 -44.60
N ARG A 5 -3.78 -42.16 -45.65
CA ARG A 5 -3.23 -40.81 -45.59
C ARG A 5 -4.07 -39.87 -44.72
N ASN A 6 -5.38 -39.94 -44.78
CA ASN A 6 -6.28 -39.14 -43.99
C ASN A 6 -6.28 -39.55 -42.49
N ARG A 7 -6.08 -40.83 -42.19
CA ARG A 7 -5.95 -41.33 -40.80
C ARG A 7 -4.64 -40.85 -40.18
N VAL A 8 -3.54 -40.96 -40.91
CA VAL A 8 -2.21 -40.50 -40.45
C VAL A 8 -2.25 -38.98 -40.23
N PHE A 9 -2.85 -38.19 -41.11
CA PHE A 9 -2.97 -36.76 -40.99
C PHE A 9 -3.80 -36.35 -39.73
N LYS A 10 -4.91 -37.03 -39.49
CA LYS A 10 -5.73 -36.80 -38.27
C LYS A 10 -4.98 -37.14 -37.00
N PHE A 11 -4.20 -38.22 -37.03
CA PHE A 11 -3.34 -38.62 -35.87
C PHE A 11 -2.23 -37.61 -35.61
N LEU A 12 -1.62 -37.06 -36.66
CA LEU A 12 -0.62 -36.01 -36.54
C LEU A 12 -1.16 -34.72 -36.00
N CYS A 13 -2.36 -34.28 -36.45
CA CYS A 13 -3.03 -33.11 -35.93
C CYS A 13 -3.43 -33.28 -34.46
N LEU A 14 -3.89 -34.48 -34.06
CA LEU A 14 -4.23 -34.78 -32.67
C LEU A 14 -2.97 -34.71 -31.77
N LEU A 15 -1.85 -35.25 -32.25
CA LEU A 15 -0.57 -35.20 -31.53
C LEU A 15 -0.08 -33.77 -31.32
N ILE A 16 -0.21 -32.90 -32.33
CA ILE A 16 0.16 -31.48 -32.24
C ILE A 16 -0.73 -30.75 -31.21
N VAL A 17 -2.04 -31.04 -31.15
CA VAL A 17 -2.95 -30.44 -30.17
C VAL A 17 -2.60 -30.88 -28.76
N ILE A 18 -2.23 -32.16 -28.55
CA ILE A 18 -1.85 -32.70 -27.24
C ILE A 18 -0.53 -32.07 -26.74
N THR A 19 0.45 -31.89 -27.65
CA THR A 19 1.74 -31.26 -27.29
C THR A 19 1.62 -29.76 -27.01
N SER A 20 0.69 -29.06 -27.65
CA SER A 20 0.43 -27.65 -27.39
C SER A 20 -0.30 -27.38 -26.07
N ALA A 21 -0.99 -28.40 -25.52
CA ALA A 21 -1.64 -28.32 -24.21
C ALA A 21 -0.67 -28.51 -23.02
N ALA A 22 0.57 -28.94 -23.25
CA ALA A 22 1.64 -29.00 -22.25
C ALA A 22 2.27 -27.62 -22.04
N SER A 23 1.45 -26.63 -21.69
CA SER A 23 1.92 -25.27 -21.36
C SER A 23 2.72 -25.30 -20.05
N CYS A 24 3.95 -24.79 -20.09
CA CYS A 24 4.83 -24.70 -18.93
C CYS A 24 4.26 -23.69 -17.92
N LYS A 25 3.49 -24.14 -16.94
CA LYS A 25 2.97 -23.29 -15.84
C LYS A 25 4.10 -22.55 -15.10
N LYS A 26 5.29 -23.12 -15.04
CA LYS A 26 6.45 -22.57 -14.34
C LYS A 26 7.03 -21.31 -15.01
N TYR A 27 6.83 -21.14 -16.32
CA TYR A 27 7.31 -19.95 -17.06
C TYR A 27 6.45 -18.70 -16.78
N LEU A 28 5.20 -18.88 -16.36
CA LEU A 28 4.27 -17.80 -16.04
C LEU A 28 4.29 -17.42 -14.56
N ASP A 29 5.01 -18.18 -13.71
CA ASP A 29 5.19 -17.87 -12.30
C ASP A 29 6.36 -16.92 -12.12
N LEU A 30 6.19 -15.68 -12.59
CA LEU A 30 7.17 -14.60 -12.49
C LEU A 30 7.29 -14.17 -11.03
N LYS A 31 8.26 -14.72 -10.32
CA LYS A 31 8.68 -14.19 -9.02
C LYS A 31 9.68 -13.05 -9.26
N PRO A 32 9.51 -11.88 -8.65
CA PRO A 32 10.52 -10.83 -8.73
C PRO A 32 11.85 -11.37 -8.20
N GLU A 33 12.92 -11.30 -8.99
CA GLU A 33 14.25 -11.79 -8.57
C GLU A 33 14.77 -11.01 -7.36
N ASP A 34 14.44 -9.72 -7.26
CA ASP A 34 14.86 -8.81 -6.18
C ASP A 34 13.71 -8.39 -5.25
N GLY A 35 12.53 -8.98 -5.37
CA GLY A 35 11.34 -8.62 -4.61
C GLY A 35 11.14 -9.46 -3.36
N ILE A 36 10.85 -8.83 -2.23
CA ILE A 36 10.41 -9.52 -1.03
C ILE A 36 8.99 -10.06 -1.29
N ILE A 37 8.89 -11.39 -1.46
CA ILE A 37 7.60 -12.05 -1.61
C ILE A 37 6.87 -11.95 -0.26
N ARG A 38 5.66 -11.41 -0.22
CA ARG A 38 4.86 -11.19 1.01
C ARG A 38 4.82 -12.44 1.91
N GLN A 39 4.67 -13.64 1.33
CA GLN A 39 4.64 -14.91 2.06
C GLN A 39 5.96 -15.25 2.76
N ASN A 40 7.08 -14.66 2.33
CA ASN A 40 8.41 -14.88 2.88
C ASN A 40 8.86 -13.79 3.86
N PHE A 41 8.12 -12.67 3.94
CA PHE A 41 8.51 -11.52 4.75
C PHE A 41 8.17 -11.70 6.24
N TRP A 42 6.98 -12.20 6.57
CA TRP A 42 6.48 -12.25 7.96
C TRP A 42 6.95 -13.52 8.70
N LYS A 43 8.27 -13.61 9.03
CA LYS A 43 8.87 -14.78 9.67
C LYS A 43 9.63 -14.46 10.95
N THR A 44 10.21 -13.27 11.09
CA THR A 44 11.04 -12.90 12.23
C THR A 44 10.62 -11.57 12.85
N LYS A 45 10.97 -11.35 14.11
CA LYS A 45 10.73 -10.10 14.85
C LYS A 45 11.37 -8.88 14.18
N GLU A 46 12.54 -9.06 13.57
CA GLU A 46 13.25 -7.99 12.85
C GLU A 46 12.45 -7.52 11.64
N GLN A 47 11.75 -8.43 10.97
CA GLN A 47 10.87 -8.09 9.84
C GLN A 47 9.62 -7.32 10.33
N VAL A 48 9.08 -7.66 11.51
CA VAL A 48 8.00 -6.88 12.12
C VAL A 48 8.50 -5.47 12.47
N ALA A 49 9.67 -5.35 13.12
CA ALA A 49 10.28 -4.07 13.42
C ALA A 49 10.52 -3.24 12.16
N ALA A 50 11.06 -3.85 11.09
CA ALA A 50 11.26 -3.18 9.81
C ALA A 50 9.94 -2.69 9.19
N ALA A 51 8.87 -3.48 9.28
CA ALA A 51 7.55 -3.07 8.79
C ALA A 51 6.96 -1.90 9.57
N VAL A 52 7.11 -1.88 10.91
CA VAL A 52 6.69 -0.75 11.75
C VAL A 52 7.51 0.50 11.41
N ASN A 53 8.83 0.38 11.26
CA ASN A 53 9.67 1.48 10.77
C ASN A 53 9.23 1.97 9.39
N GLY A 54 8.79 1.06 8.52
CA GLY A 54 8.19 1.39 7.21
C GLY A 54 6.92 2.23 7.32
N CYS A 55 6.09 2.01 8.37
CA CYS A 55 4.92 2.86 8.63
C CYS A 55 5.35 4.30 8.94
N TYR A 56 6.36 4.50 9.78
CA TYR A 56 6.90 5.84 10.09
C TYR A 56 7.59 6.46 8.87
N ALA A 57 8.40 5.68 8.15
CA ALA A 57 9.06 6.16 6.92
C ALA A 57 8.06 6.63 5.87
N SER A 58 6.88 6.04 5.80
CA SER A 58 5.83 6.46 4.86
C SER A 58 5.30 7.87 5.11
N LEU A 59 5.49 8.43 6.32
CA LEU A 59 5.15 9.82 6.63
C LEU A 59 6.00 10.83 5.86
N LEU A 60 7.20 10.43 5.45
CA LEU A 60 8.11 11.29 4.67
C LEU A 60 7.69 11.42 3.20
N GLY A 61 6.57 10.82 2.81
CA GLY A 61 6.10 10.80 1.43
C GLY A 61 6.80 9.72 0.61
N GLY A 62 6.92 9.96 -0.67
CA GLY A 62 7.60 9.06 -1.61
C GLY A 62 6.92 8.98 -2.97
N GLY A 63 7.71 8.77 -4.02
CA GLY A 63 7.23 8.92 -5.39
C GLY A 63 6.83 10.36 -5.67
N SER A 64 5.58 10.58 -6.06
CA SER A 64 5.00 11.91 -6.32
C SER A 64 4.27 12.51 -5.12
N ASP A 65 4.24 11.84 -3.97
CA ASP A 65 3.54 12.32 -2.78
C ASP A 65 4.47 13.16 -1.91
N ALA A 66 4.00 14.34 -1.51
CA ALA A 66 4.67 15.16 -0.52
C ALA A 66 4.69 14.47 0.86
N PRO A 67 5.60 14.87 1.76
CA PRO A 67 5.57 14.44 3.15
C PRO A 67 4.21 14.72 3.80
N ILE A 68 3.72 13.78 4.60
CA ILE A 68 2.45 13.96 5.31
C ILE A 68 2.47 15.20 6.22
N PRO A 69 3.55 15.51 6.97
CA PRO A 69 3.62 16.73 7.75
C PRO A 69 3.35 18.02 6.97
N ASP A 70 3.74 18.08 5.69
CA ASP A 70 3.45 19.23 4.83
C ASP A 70 1.96 19.41 4.62
N TYR A 71 1.24 18.30 4.32
CA TYR A 71 -0.23 18.34 4.21
C TYR A 71 -0.89 18.75 5.52
N LEU A 72 -0.43 18.22 6.66
CA LEU A 72 -1.00 18.58 7.96
C LEU A 72 -0.82 20.04 8.28
N PHE A 73 0.35 20.60 7.95
CA PHE A 73 0.62 22.03 8.09
C PHE A 73 -0.30 22.86 7.17
N LEU A 74 -0.32 22.54 5.87
CA LEU A 74 -1.13 23.26 4.89
C LEU A 74 -2.63 23.21 5.23
N TRP A 75 -3.17 22.07 5.63
CA TRP A 75 -4.59 21.94 5.97
C TRP A 75 -4.98 22.69 7.26
N GLY A 76 -4.05 22.85 8.17
CA GLY A 76 -4.24 23.62 9.39
C GLY A 76 -4.05 25.12 9.16
N GLU A 77 -2.85 25.51 8.81
CA GLU A 77 -2.41 26.89 8.86
C GLU A 77 -3.00 27.78 7.74
N LEU A 78 -3.17 27.22 6.51
CA LEU A 78 -3.76 27.99 5.41
C LEU A 78 -5.24 28.33 5.65
N ARG A 79 -5.95 27.57 6.51
CA ARG A 79 -7.35 27.82 6.84
C ARG A 79 -7.54 28.58 8.14
N ALA A 80 -6.48 28.77 8.90
CA ALA A 80 -6.53 29.39 10.22
C ALA A 80 -6.42 30.94 10.19
N ASP A 81 -6.31 31.52 9.01
CA ASP A 81 -6.10 32.97 8.80
C ASP A 81 -4.84 33.53 9.51
N LEU A 82 -3.86 32.64 9.72
CA LEU A 82 -2.58 32.99 10.38
C LEU A 82 -1.48 33.35 9.40
N VAL A 83 -1.69 33.08 8.11
CA VAL A 83 -0.72 33.30 7.05
C VAL A 83 -1.34 34.12 5.92
N ALA A 84 -0.54 34.94 5.27
CA ALA A 84 -0.93 35.70 4.09
C ALA A 84 -0.22 35.15 2.85
N PRO A 85 -0.86 35.14 1.65
CA PRO A 85 -0.21 34.70 0.44
C PRO A 85 0.96 35.61 0.08
N SER A 86 2.08 35.01 -0.29
CA SER A 86 3.23 35.71 -0.85
C SER A 86 3.16 35.75 -2.38
N THR A 87 4.04 36.55 -2.99
CA THR A 87 4.23 36.50 -4.45
C THR A 87 4.73 35.12 -4.86
N GLY A 88 3.98 34.45 -5.75
CA GLY A 88 4.35 33.10 -6.25
C GLY A 88 3.74 31.92 -5.50
N VAL A 89 2.82 32.15 -4.56
CA VAL A 89 2.04 31.06 -3.96
C VAL A 89 1.25 30.31 -5.05
N GLY A 90 1.18 28.97 -4.95
CA GLY A 90 0.47 28.13 -5.90
C GLY A 90 -1.04 28.31 -5.87
N SER A 91 -1.71 27.99 -6.98
CA SER A 91 -3.18 28.05 -7.07
C SER A 91 -3.88 27.10 -6.12
N ALA A 92 -3.26 25.96 -5.82
CA ALA A 92 -3.80 24.95 -4.90
C ALA A 92 -3.85 25.47 -3.45
N GLU A 93 -2.80 26.13 -3.00
CA GLU A 93 -2.71 26.75 -1.68
C GLU A 93 -3.68 27.94 -1.57
N LEU A 94 -3.75 28.78 -2.61
CA LEU A 94 -4.71 29.90 -2.65
C LEU A 94 -6.16 29.41 -2.57
N SER A 95 -6.52 28.31 -3.24
CA SER A 95 -7.85 27.71 -3.14
C SER A 95 -8.18 27.29 -1.69
N ILE A 96 -7.19 26.71 -0.98
CA ILE A 96 -7.38 26.33 0.42
C ILE A 96 -7.57 27.55 1.31
N MET A 97 -6.75 28.59 1.14
CA MET A 97 -6.87 29.85 1.87
C MET A 97 -8.22 30.52 1.66
N ASN A 98 -8.76 30.46 0.45
CA ASN A 98 -10.06 31.02 0.09
C ASN A 98 -11.24 30.06 0.44
N SER A 99 -10.97 28.92 1.08
CA SER A 99 -11.95 27.87 1.36
C SER A 99 -12.67 27.29 0.13
N ASP A 100 -12.05 27.43 -1.04
CA ASP A 100 -12.50 26.84 -2.31
C ASP A 100 -11.76 25.52 -2.57
N ILE A 101 -12.16 24.48 -1.83
CA ILE A 101 -11.49 23.18 -1.84
C ILE A 101 -12.21 22.25 -2.80
N LEU A 102 -11.64 22.05 -3.98
CA LEU A 102 -12.12 21.12 -4.99
C LEU A 102 -11.42 19.76 -4.86
N GLU A 103 -12.09 18.68 -5.30
CA GLU A 103 -11.52 17.33 -5.34
C GLU A 103 -10.27 17.21 -6.22
N THR A 104 -10.13 18.10 -7.22
CA THR A 104 -8.98 18.19 -8.13
C THR A 104 -7.78 18.91 -7.53
N ASN A 105 -7.91 19.49 -6.35
CA ASN A 105 -6.82 20.21 -5.69
C ASN A 105 -5.72 19.22 -5.24
N SER A 106 -4.50 19.43 -5.70
CA SER A 106 -3.37 18.51 -5.46
C SER A 106 -2.99 18.39 -3.97
N VAL A 107 -3.25 19.45 -3.18
CA VAL A 107 -2.96 19.48 -1.74
C VAL A 107 -4.03 18.73 -0.92
N THR A 108 -5.19 18.44 -1.48
CA THR A 108 -6.26 17.68 -0.80
C THR A 108 -6.24 16.19 -1.12
N ASN A 109 -5.14 15.68 -1.65
CA ASN A 109 -4.99 14.27 -2.02
C ASN A 109 -4.74 13.38 -0.79
N TRP A 110 -5.60 12.39 -0.59
CA TRP A 110 -5.54 11.45 0.55
C TRP A 110 -4.57 10.27 0.34
N ARG A 111 -4.00 10.11 -0.85
CA ARG A 111 -3.24 8.91 -1.25
C ARG A 111 -2.10 8.60 -0.28
N ALA A 112 -1.30 9.60 0.11
CA ALA A 112 -0.18 9.40 1.04
C ALA A 112 -0.67 8.91 2.40
N ILE A 113 -1.76 9.48 2.92
CA ILE A 113 -2.33 9.12 4.23
C ILE A 113 -2.90 7.70 4.19
N TYR A 114 -3.69 7.35 3.17
CA TYR A 114 -4.23 5.99 3.04
C TYR A 114 -3.15 4.95 2.76
N ARG A 115 -2.04 5.31 2.13
CA ARG A 115 -0.86 4.45 2.02
C ARG A 115 -0.28 4.13 3.40
N THR A 116 -0.10 5.12 4.27
CA THR A 116 0.34 4.90 5.66
C THR A 116 -0.65 4.06 6.44
N ILE A 117 -1.96 4.33 6.33
CA ILE A 117 -3.01 3.50 6.93
C ILE A 117 -2.89 2.04 6.46
N ASN A 118 -2.66 1.80 5.17
CA ASN A 118 -2.51 0.45 4.63
C ASN A 118 -1.26 -0.25 5.18
N TYR A 119 -0.14 0.45 5.35
CA TYR A 119 1.06 -0.12 5.98
C TYR A 119 0.80 -0.49 7.44
N CYS A 120 0.12 0.36 8.20
CA CYS A 120 -0.31 0.04 9.56
C CYS A 120 -1.26 -1.17 9.60
N ASN A 121 -2.24 -1.24 8.69
CA ASN A 121 -3.13 -2.39 8.57
C ASN A 121 -2.34 -3.67 8.24
N THR A 122 -1.34 -3.59 7.37
CA THR A 122 -0.48 -4.72 7.03
C THR A 122 0.29 -5.25 8.24
N VAL A 123 0.85 -4.38 9.07
CA VAL A 123 1.47 -4.79 10.35
C VAL A 123 0.43 -5.45 11.26
N ILE A 124 -0.73 -4.85 11.43
CA ILE A 124 -1.78 -5.36 12.32
C ILE A 124 -2.29 -6.73 11.87
N ASP A 125 -2.43 -6.95 10.56
CA ASP A 125 -2.95 -8.19 10.02
C ASP A 125 -1.93 -9.34 10.05
N TYR A 126 -0.62 -9.06 9.82
CA TYR A 126 0.38 -10.12 9.61
C TYR A 126 1.38 -10.31 10.75
N ALA A 127 1.67 -9.29 11.57
CA ALA A 127 2.65 -9.44 12.66
C ALA A 127 2.28 -10.56 13.68
N PRO A 128 0.99 -10.83 14.00
CA PRO A 128 0.63 -11.90 14.92
C PRO A 128 1.09 -13.30 14.47
N ASP A 129 1.16 -13.56 13.16
CA ASP A 129 1.57 -14.86 12.65
C ASP A 129 3.07 -15.13 12.86
N VAL A 130 3.87 -14.09 13.08
CA VAL A 130 5.32 -14.22 13.33
C VAL A 130 5.61 -14.93 14.66
N LEU A 131 4.74 -14.79 15.67
CA LEU A 131 4.87 -15.54 16.94
C LEU A 131 4.96 -17.05 16.75
N LYS A 132 4.33 -17.59 15.69
CA LYS A 132 4.36 -19.03 15.39
C LYS A 132 5.70 -19.48 14.80
N ASN A 133 6.43 -18.55 14.17
CA ASN A 133 7.63 -18.84 13.40
C ASN A 133 8.91 -18.46 14.16
N ASP A 134 8.86 -17.43 15.02
CA ASP A 134 10.00 -16.90 15.77
C ASP A 134 9.77 -17.02 17.27
N GLN A 135 10.39 -18.01 17.90
CA GLN A 135 10.30 -18.23 19.34
C GLN A 135 10.96 -17.14 20.19
N THR A 136 11.79 -16.29 19.59
CA THR A 136 12.42 -15.14 20.26
C THR A 136 11.51 -13.91 20.25
N PHE A 137 10.42 -13.93 19.48
CA PHE A 137 9.43 -12.87 19.42
C PHE A 137 8.39 -13.07 20.52
N THR A 138 8.36 -12.19 21.50
CA THR A 138 7.46 -12.31 22.65
C THR A 138 6.10 -11.65 22.39
N GLN A 139 5.06 -12.11 23.10
CA GLN A 139 3.74 -11.47 23.05
C GLN A 139 3.82 -9.98 23.44
N GLN A 140 4.62 -9.65 24.47
CA GLN A 140 4.81 -8.26 24.90
C GLN A 140 5.41 -7.37 23.78
N ALA A 141 6.39 -7.89 23.02
CA ALA A 141 6.97 -7.15 21.90
C ALA A 141 5.97 -7.00 20.77
N LEU A 142 5.18 -8.03 20.45
CA LEU A 142 4.10 -7.95 19.48
C LEU A 142 3.08 -6.87 19.87
N ASP A 143 2.63 -6.88 21.13
CA ASP A 143 1.63 -5.93 21.63
C ASP A 143 2.14 -4.48 21.53
N ALA A 144 3.44 -4.25 21.78
CA ALA A 144 4.06 -2.95 21.60
C ALA A 144 4.00 -2.49 20.12
N TYR A 145 4.43 -3.34 19.18
CA TYR A 145 4.37 -3.00 17.74
C TYR A 145 2.94 -2.81 17.23
N LEU A 146 1.99 -3.61 17.70
CA LEU A 146 0.58 -3.42 17.35
C LEU A 146 0.02 -2.12 17.93
N ALA A 147 0.44 -1.71 19.13
CA ALA A 147 0.05 -0.43 19.72
C ALA A 147 0.58 0.74 18.89
N GLU A 148 1.85 0.71 18.48
CA GLU A 148 2.44 1.73 17.60
C GLU A 148 1.70 1.83 16.27
N ALA A 149 1.48 0.71 15.58
CA ALA A 149 0.75 0.70 14.30
C ALA A 149 -0.69 1.21 14.44
N LYS A 150 -1.39 0.83 15.52
CA LYS A 150 -2.75 1.31 15.79
C LYS A 150 -2.78 2.80 16.13
N ALA A 151 -1.81 3.29 16.92
CA ALA A 151 -1.70 4.70 17.27
C ALA A 151 -1.44 5.56 16.03
N LEU A 152 -0.49 5.15 15.17
CA LEU A 152 -0.20 5.86 13.93
C LEU A 152 -1.41 5.86 12.98
N ARG A 153 -2.09 4.72 12.83
CA ARG A 153 -3.34 4.64 12.05
C ARG A 153 -4.43 5.58 12.60
N ALA A 154 -4.59 5.61 13.92
CA ALA A 154 -5.56 6.49 14.56
C ALA A 154 -5.21 7.97 14.34
N LEU A 155 -3.93 8.33 14.39
CA LEU A 155 -3.45 9.68 14.09
C LEU A 155 -3.79 10.07 12.64
N MET A 156 -3.59 9.17 11.67
CA MET A 156 -3.94 9.42 10.27
C MET A 156 -5.44 9.66 10.10
N TYR A 157 -6.28 8.84 10.73
CA TYR A 157 -7.74 9.05 10.71
C TYR A 157 -8.18 10.32 11.42
N PHE A 158 -7.54 10.67 12.53
CA PHE A 158 -7.83 11.94 13.23
C PHE A 158 -7.66 13.14 12.31
N TYR A 159 -6.55 13.21 11.57
CA TYR A 159 -6.32 14.29 10.62
C TYR A 159 -7.27 14.26 9.43
N LEU A 160 -7.58 13.09 8.89
CA LEU A 160 -8.56 12.95 7.80
C LEU A 160 -9.94 13.46 8.22
N VAL A 161 -10.45 12.99 9.36
CA VAL A 161 -11.78 13.39 9.85
C VAL A 161 -11.81 14.88 10.18
N ARG A 162 -10.77 15.40 10.83
CA ARG A 162 -10.67 16.82 11.17
C ARG A 162 -10.68 17.72 9.93
N SER A 163 -10.07 17.29 8.84
CA SER A 163 -9.89 18.08 7.62
C SER A 163 -11.04 17.89 6.62
N PHE A 164 -11.58 16.67 6.50
CA PHE A 164 -12.52 16.28 5.44
C PHE A 164 -13.87 15.77 5.96
N ARG A 165 -14.04 15.62 7.28
CA ARG A 165 -15.26 15.16 7.95
C ARG A 165 -15.58 13.68 7.67
N ASP A 166 -16.17 13.36 6.54
CA ASP A 166 -16.59 12.01 6.19
C ASP A 166 -15.53 11.35 5.30
N VAL A 167 -14.89 10.26 5.80
CA VAL A 167 -13.82 9.56 5.12
C VAL A 167 -14.02 8.04 5.17
N PRO A 168 -13.62 7.29 4.15
CA PRO A 168 -13.73 5.82 4.16
C PRO A 168 -12.94 5.18 5.29
N LEU A 169 -13.56 4.32 6.08
CA LEU A 169 -12.91 3.57 7.15
C LEU A 169 -12.37 2.24 6.61
N VAL A 170 -11.05 2.15 6.45
CA VAL A 170 -10.33 0.96 5.95
C VAL A 170 -9.49 0.37 7.08
N LEU A 171 -9.91 -0.76 7.63
CA LEU A 171 -9.27 -1.42 8.78
C LEU A 171 -8.51 -2.70 8.42
N LYS A 172 -8.52 -3.09 7.14
CA LYS A 172 -7.81 -4.26 6.61
C LYS A 172 -6.77 -3.83 5.58
N SER A 173 -5.69 -4.60 5.51
CA SER A 173 -4.69 -4.39 4.47
C SER A 173 -5.26 -4.71 3.09
N THR A 174 -4.90 -3.90 2.10
CA THR A 174 -5.18 -4.18 0.69
C THR A 174 -3.99 -4.90 0.07
N SER A 175 -4.27 -5.86 -0.80
CA SER A 175 -3.25 -6.64 -1.54
C SER A 175 -2.62 -5.80 -2.65
#